data_ddc3f1f94ed52ef85a69dec41514a35f
#
_entry.id   ddc3f1f94ed52ef85a69dec41514a35f
#
_cell.length_a   1.000
_cell.length_b   1.000
_cell.length_c   1.000
_cell.angle_alpha   90.00
_cell.angle_beta   90.00
_cell.angle_gamma   90.00
#
_symmetry.space_group_name_H-M   'P 1'
#
loop_
_entity.id
_entity.type
_entity.pdbx_description
1 polymer ?
#
loop_
_entity_poly.entity_id
_entity_poly.type
_entity_poly.pdbx_seq_one_letter_code
_entity_poly.pdbx_strand_id
1 'polypeptide(L)'
;MLRRTLLVLTATLASLLLFTGSALACGGLVNSNGTVTLVRTTTMAAYHRGVEHYVTSFEFAGGKGEFGSIIPLPGVPSKVVRGGEWTLQRLVQETQPQPTGLEFAAAGAALAEDRAVVLLKTKIDALDIVVLEGGGTAVGNWAREHGFFLPPDAPEVLDFYAERSPIFMAVRFDASRAAEQGLDVGDGTPVHVVIPTTNPWVPLRILGLGATADAPIEADVYLLTDLVPAILPGAVAPSSAAFLEGTGTSPGLVLERSEPASTTLLTDLRSDKGMNWLPRSGMWLTYLRLDSRAGDLTYDLAIDASGAGQPSPRAAGMPAATRGGDEGIGPFGTALWVASAMLGLLGLIGALERRRFHRAAI
;
A
#
# COMPACT_ATOMS: atom_id res chain seq x y z
N MET A 1 -44.07 -17.33 -27.20
CA MET A 1 -42.69 -16.87 -27.48
C MET A 1 -42.39 -15.52 -26.86
N LEU A 2 -43.25 -14.53 -26.94
CA LEU A 2 -43.03 -13.14 -26.43
C LEU A 2 -42.65 -13.07 -24.94
N ARG A 3 -43.23 -13.91 -24.07
CA ARG A 3 -42.91 -13.93 -22.62
C ARG A 3 -41.49 -14.44 -22.29
N ARG A 4 -40.94 -15.35 -23.12
CA ARG A 4 -39.58 -15.87 -22.94
C ARG A 4 -38.51 -14.88 -23.43
N THR A 5 -38.81 -14.16 -24.52
CA THR A 5 -37.93 -13.11 -25.02
C THR A 5 -37.87 -11.90 -24.06
N LEU A 6 -39.00 -11.55 -23.41
CA LEU A 6 -39.02 -10.48 -22.42
C LEU A 6 -38.20 -10.81 -21.17
N LEU A 7 -38.29 -12.06 -20.68
CA LEU A 7 -37.48 -12.53 -19.52
C LEU A 7 -35.99 -12.61 -19.81
N VAL A 8 -35.60 -12.99 -21.03
CA VAL A 8 -34.20 -12.97 -21.42
C VAL A 8 -33.68 -11.54 -21.55
N LEU A 9 -34.47 -10.61 -22.09
CA LEU A 9 -34.10 -9.21 -22.23
C LEU A 9 -33.97 -8.50 -20.88
N THR A 10 -34.86 -8.79 -19.91
CA THR A 10 -34.76 -8.24 -18.55
C THR A 10 -33.60 -8.85 -17.77
N ALA A 11 -33.27 -10.13 -17.97
CA ALA A 11 -32.09 -10.74 -17.31
C ALA A 11 -30.78 -10.22 -17.89
N THR A 12 -30.66 -9.97 -19.20
CA THR A 12 -29.49 -9.33 -19.80
C THR A 12 -29.33 -7.86 -19.41
N LEU A 13 -30.43 -7.13 -19.27
CA LEU A 13 -30.37 -5.73 -18.82
C LEU A 13 -30.00 -5.61 -17.34
N ALA A 14 -30.43 -6.58 -16.50
CA ALA A 14 -30.07 -6.62 -15.08
C ALA A 14 -28.60 -7.00 -14.87
N SER A 15 -28.00 -7.81 -15.73
CA SER A 15 -26.56 -8.15 -15.65
C SER A 15 -25.63 -7.03 -16.16
N LEU A 16 -26.12 -6.08 -16.95
CA LEU A 16 -25.31 -4.92 -17.41
C LEU A 16 -25.20 -3.81 -16.35
N LEU A 17 -26.00 -3.85 -15.27
CA LEU A 17 -26.00 -2.83 -14.22
C LEU A 17 -25.06 -3.14 -13.04
N LEU A 18 -24.27 -4.21 -13.10
CA LEU A 18 -23.48 -4.69 -11.97
C LEU A 18 -21.96 -4.41 -12.06
N PHE A 19 -21.48 -3.67 -13.07
CA PHE A 19 -20.05 -3.38 -13.20
C PHE A 19 -19.78 -1.88 -13.37
N THR A 20 -19.88 -1.14 -12.29
CA THR A 20 -19.29 0.22 -12.20
C THR A 20 -18.25 0.23 -11.07
N GLY A 21 -17.03 -0.19 -11.37
CA GLY A 21 -15.89 -0.06 -10.48
C GLY A 21 -15.24 1.32 -10.68
N SER A 22 -15.19 2.14 -9.64
CA SER A 22 -14.47 3.41 -9.62
C SER A 22 -13.14 3.22 -8.88
N ALA A 23 -12.03 3.70 -9.44
CA ALA A 23 -10.72 3.70 -8.79
C ALA A 23 -10.54 4.98 -7.95
N LEU A 24 -9.89 4.90 -6.78
CA LEU A 24 -9.69 6.01 -5.84
C LEU A 24 -8.26 6.01 -5.27
N ALA A 25 -7.86 7.12 -4.64
CA ALA A 25 -6.49 7.35 -4.15
C ALA A 25 -6.13 6.53 -2.88
N CYS A 26 -4.83 6.26 -2.69
CA CYS A 26 -4.29 5.66 -1.46
C CYS A 26 -4.33 6.64 -0.28
N GLY A 27 -5.47 6.74 0.38
CA GLY A 27 -5.66 7.56 1.59
C GLY A 27 -6.96 7.23 2.29
N GLY A 28 -7.01 7.39 3.60
CA GLY A 28 -8.25 7.26 4.37
C GLY A 28 -9.24 8.33 3.95
N LEU A 29 -10.39 7.95 3.39
CA LEU A 29 -11.45 8.88 3.04
C LEU A 29 -12.22 9.32 4.27
N VAL A 30 -12.45 10.61 4.38
CA VAL A 30 -13.19 11.24 5.47
C VAL A 30 -14.24 12.17 4.86
N ASN A 31 -15.51 11.80 4.98
CA ASN A 31 -16.63 12.50 4.34
C ASN A 31 -17.62 13.04 5.35
N SER A 32 -18.18 14.23 5.08
CA SER A 32 -19.26 14.84 5.87
C SER A 32 -20.59 14.06 5.83
N ASN A 33 -20.79 13.17 4.87
CA ASN A 33 -22.07 12.47 4.64
C ASN A 33 -22.02 10.92 4.65
N GLY A 34 -20.93 10.31 5.06
CA GLY A 34 -20.85 8.87 5.40
C GLY A 34 -20.95 7.86 4.26
N THR A 35 -20.86 8.23 2.98
CA THR A 35 -21.15 7.33 1.85
C THR A 35 -20.14 7.36 0.70
N VAL A 36 -18.86 7.45 1.00
CA VAL A 36 -17.81 7.24 -0.04
C VAL A 36 -17.08 5.94 0.24
N THR A 37 -17.18 4.99 -0.66
CA THR A 37 -16.48 3.70 -0.58
C THR A 37 -15.25 3.75 -1.48
N LEU A 38 -14.08 3.44 -0.93
CA LEU A 38 -12.88 3.15 -1.73
C LEU A 38 -13.13 1.85 -2.50
N VAL A 39 -13.03 1.89 -3.82
CA VAL A 39 -13.18 0.68 -4.65
C VAL A 39 -11.82 0.12 -5.02
N ARG A 40 -10.92 0.94 -5.56
CA ARG A 40 -9.54 0.55 -5.91
C ARG A 40 -8.67 1.79 -5.94
N THR A 41 -7.41 1.69 -5.50
CA THR A 41 -6.47 2.80 -5.53
C THR A 41 -5.25 2.46 -6.37
N THR A 42 -4.68 3.44 -7.05
CA THR A 42 -3.45 3.29 -7.83
C THR A 42 -2.40 4.28 -7.33
N THR A 43 -1.23 3.76 -6.96
CA THR A 43 -0.13 4.56 -6.42
C THR A 43 1.21 4.12 -7.00
N MET A 44 2.09 5.07 -7.28
CA MET A 44 3.50 4.82 -7.53
C MET A 44 4.32 5.34 -6.36
N ALA A 45 5.13 4.49 -5.75
CA ALA A 45 6.19 4.86 -4.84
C ALA A 45 7.54 4.56 -5.50
N ALA A 46 8.21 5.60 -6.00
CA ALA A 46 9.52 5.44 -6.59
C ALA A 46 10.58 5.94 -5.63
N TYR A 47 11.65 5.14 -5.44
CA TYR A 47 12.73 5.49 -4.54
C TYR A 47 14.05 5.58 -5.29
N HIS A 48 14.62 6.78 -5.29
CA HIS A 48 15.87 7.08 -5.98
C HIS A 48 16.74 7.99 -5.12
N ARG A 49 17.99 7.56 -4.85
CA ARG A 49 19.00 8.35 -4.13
C ARG A 49 18.54 8.94 -2.80
N GLY A 50 17.82 8.18 -1.98
CA GLY A 50 17.37 8.62 -0.66
C GLY A 50 16.10 9.48 -0.67
N VAL A 51 15.41 9.53 -1.79
CA VAL A 51 14.16 10.29 -1.94
C VAL A 51 13.05 9.37 -2.42
N GLU A 52 11.96 9.35 -1.71
CA GLU A 52 10.71 8.73 -2.16
C GLU A 52 9.90 9.75 -2.97
N HIS A 53 9.53 9.35 -4.17
CA HIS A 53 8.61 10.05 -5.04
C HIS A 53 7.27 9.32 -5.01
N TYR A 54 6.36 9.81 -4.19
CA TYR A 54 5.04 9.24 -4.02
C TYR A 54 4.07 9.95 -4.98
N VAL A 55 3.51 9.22 -5.95
CA VAL A 55 2.52 9.73 -6.90
C VAL A 55 1.22 8.98 -6.73
N THR A 56 0.15 9.70 -6.46
CA THR A 56 -1.19 9.15 -6.34
C THR A 56 -2.19 10.08 -7.02
N SER A 57 -3.31 9.54 -7.49
CA SER A 57 -4.40 10.33 -8.06
C SER A 57 -5.59 10.36 -7.10
N PHE A 58 -6.18 11.53 -6.95
CA PHE A 58 -7.39 11.71 -6.16
C PHE A 58 -8.59 11.71 -7.10
N GLU A 59 -9.20 10.55 -7.26
CA GLU A 59 -10.42 10.36 -8.02
C GLU A 59 -11.62 10.35 -7.06
N PHE A 60 -12.68 11.04 -7.43
CA PHE A 60 -13.81 11.25 -6.54
C PHE A 60 -15.07 10.58 -7.12
N ALA A 61 -15.51 9.52 -6.48
CA ALA A 61 -16.74 8.83 -6.83
C ALA A 61 -17.95 9.50 -6.19
N GLY A 62 -18.52 10.44 -6.90
CA GLY A 62 -19.87 10.99 -6.73
C GLY A 62 -20.41 11.21 -5.32
N GLY A 63 -20.91 12.41 -5.05
CA GLY A 63 -21.63 12.81 -3.85
C GLY A 63 -21.77 14.33 -3.81
N LYS A 64 -22.89 14.84 -3.33
CA LYS A 64 -23.08 16.30 -3.15
C LYS A 64 -22.54 16.73 -1.79
N GLY A 65 -21.25 16.57 -1.51
CA GLY A 65 -20.69 16.96 -0.24
C GLY A 65 -19.18 17.15 -0.30
N GLU A 66 -18.66 17.91 0.63
CA GLU A 66 -17.23 18.04 0.85
C GLU A 66 -16.66 16.73 1.36
N PHE A 67 -15.57 16.28 0.81
CA PHE A 67 -14.83 15.15 1.33
C PHE A 67 -13.33 15.44 1.29
N GLY A 68 -12.61 14.73 2.11
CA GLY A 68 -11.18 14.85 2.23
C GLY A 68 -10.52 13.50 2.33
N SER A 69 -9.21 13.52 2.31
CA SER A 69 -8.37 12.35 2.55
C SER A 69 -7.24 12.72 3.50
N ILE A 70 -6.86 11.79 4.37
CA ILE A 70 -5.68 11.90 5.21
C ILE A 70 -4.70 10.81 4.78
N ILE A 71 -3.49 11.21 4.40
CA ILE A 71 -2.42 10.33 3.95
C ILE A 71 -1.24 10.48 4.89
N PRO A 72 -0.88 9.46 5.65
CA PRO A 72 0.36 9.47 6.44
C PRO A 72 1.57 9.36 5.51
N LEU A 73 2.64 10.07 5.85
CA LEU A 73 3.87 10.16 5.06
C LEU A 73 5.08 9.62 5.83
N PRO A 74 6.07 8.98 5.17
CA PRO A 74 7.28 8.47 5.82
C PRO A 74 8.25 9.55 6.32
N GLY A 75 7.99 10.80 6.03
CA GLY A 75 8.79 11.94 6.44
C GLY A 75 8.24 13.27 5.96
N VAL A 76 8.91 14.36 6.32
CA VAL A 76 8.53 15.70 5.89
C VAL A 76 8.80 15.87 4.40
N PRO A 77 7.78 16.13 3.57
CA PRO A 77 7.99 16.32 2.15
C PRO A 77 8.74 17.62 1.87
N SER A 78 9.74 17.54 1.00
CA SER A 78 10.42 18.71 0.47
C SER A 78 9.58 19.46 -0.58
N LYS A 79 8.61 18.76 -1.19
CA LYS A 79 7.75 19.29 -2.24
C LYS A 79 6.44 18.52 -2.35
N VAL A 80 5.35 19.24 -2.56
CA VAL A 80 4.05 18.70 -2.96
C VAL A 80 3.58 19.50 -4.18
N VAL A 81 3.44 18.84 -5.32
CA VAL A 81 3.12 19.47 -6.61
C VAL A 81 2.13 18.63 -7.39
N ARG A 82 1.54 19.24 -8.41
CA ARG A 82 0.74 18.51 -9.39
C ARG A 82 1.61 17.48 -10.12
N GLY A 83 1.18 16.23 -10.11
CA GLY A 83 1.79 15.14 -10.87
C GLY A 83 1.48 15.25 -12.37
N GLY A 84 2.03 14.33 -13.13
CA GLY A 84 1.74 14.18 -14.55
C GLY A 84 0.37 13.55 -14.80
N GLU A 85 -0.19 13.78 -15.97
CA GLU A 85 -1.56 13.39 -16.33
C GLU A 85 -1.69 11.87 -16.56
N TRP A 86 -0.61 11.23 -16.99
CA TRP A 86 -0.67 9.85 -17.49
C TRP A 86 0.36 8.89 -16.88
N THR A 87 1.16 9.32 -15.89
CA THR A 87 2.15 8.46 -15.22
C THR A 87 1.53 7.17 -14.70
N LEU A 88 0.44 7.25 -13.93
CA LEU A 88 -0.23 6.06 -13.38
C LEU A 88 -0.90 5.23 -14.47
N GLN A 89 -1.54 5.87 -15.46
CA GLN A 89 -2.13 5.17 -16.61
C GLN A 89 -1.08 4.39 -17.40
N ARG A 90 0.11 4.96 -17.60
CA ARG A 90 1.20 4.30 -18.32
C ARG A 90 1.72 3.08 -17.57
N LEU A 91 1.78 3.14 -16.23
CA LEU A 91 2.14 1.99 -15.39
C LEU A 91 1.07 0.89 -15.46
N VAL A 92 -0.20 1.25 -15.41
CA VAL A 92 -1.31 0.31 -15.61
C VAL A 92 -1.22 -0.34 -16.99
N GLN A 93 -0.98 0.43 -18.06
CA GLN A 93 -0.82 -0.09 -19.42
C GLN A 93 0.37 -1.04 -19.57
N GLU A 94 1.46 -0.81 -18.84
CA GLU A 94 2.64 -1.69 -18.87
C GLU A 94 2.34 -3.05 -18.25
N THR A 95 1.48 -3.13 -17.24
CA THR A 95 1.35 -4.27 -16.36
C THR A 95 0.02 -5.02 -16.47
N GLN A 96 -1.04 -4.36 -16.93
CA GLN A 96 -2.38 -4.95 -17.00
C GLN A 96 -2.87 -5.07 -18.45
N PRO A 97 -3.61 -6.14 -18.82
CA PRO A 97 -4.31 -6.20 -20.09
C PRO A 97 -5.42 -5.14 -20.12
N GLN A 98 -5.48 -4.35 -21.20
CA GLN A 98 -6.35 -3.18 -21.36
C GLN A 98 -7.83 -3.41 -21.04
N PRO A 99 -8.42 -2.69 -20.08
CA PRO A 99 -9.87 -2.46 -20.02
C PRO A 99 -10.25 -1.20 -20.78
N THR A 100 -11.37 -1.22 -21.45
CA THR A 100 -11.92 -0.08 -22.22
C THR A 100 -12.75 0.81 -21.31
N GLY A 101 -12.35 2.04 -21.23
CA GLY A 101 -12.87 3.30 -20.68
C GLY A 101 -14.17 3.49 -19.89
N LEU A 102 -14.15 4.42 -18.92
CA LEU A 102 -15.31 5.07 -18.31
C LEU A 102 -14.96 6.50 -17.81
N GLU A 103 -15.93 7.43 -17.81
CA GLU A 103 -15.86 8.86 -17.50
C GLU A 103 -16.59 9.20 -16.17
N PHE A 104 -16.25 10.34 -15.51
CA PHE A 104 -16.73 10.72 -14.15
C PHE A 104 -16.93 12.21 -13.92
N ALA A 105 -17.61 12.61 -12.83
CA ALA A 105 -17.94 14.00 -12.50
C ALA A 105 -17.98 14.39 -10.99
N ALA A 106 -17.72 15.63 -10.58
CA ALA A 106 -17.32 16.19 -9.28
C ALA A 106 -18.28 17.04 -8.44
N ALA A 107 -17.95 17.40 -7.20
CA ALA A 107 -17.96 18.66 -6.41
C ALA A 107 -18.09 18.50 -4.88
N GLY A 108 -17.68 19.32 -4.02
CA GLY A 108 -16.96 20.41 -3.48
C GLY A 108 -17.30 21.02 -2.11
N ALA A 109 -16.35 21.55 -1.42
CA ALA A 109 -15.93 22.67 -0.53
C ALA A 109 -16.49 22.83 0.93
N ALA A 110 -15.89 23.35 1.96
CA ALA A 110 -14.79 24.13 2.49
C ALA A 110 -14.87 24.40 4.04
N LEU A 111 -13.76 24.79 4.70
CA LEU A 111 -13.45 25.54 5.97
C LEU A 111 -13.26 24.75 7.28
N ALA A 112 -12.36 25.00 8.12
CA ALA A 112 -11.26 25.67 8.79
C ALA A 112 -11.32 25.42 10.34
N GLU A 113 -10.36 25.28 11.07
CA GLU A 113 -9.11 25.52 11.75
C GLU A 113 -8.98 24.87 13.13
N ASP A 114 -7.96 24.30 13.56
CA ASP A 114 -6.70 24.36 14.33
C ASP A 114 -6.44 23.10 15.19
N ARG A 115 -5.28 22.52 15.42
CA ARG A 115 -3.94 22.78 15.93
C ARG A 115 -2.93 21.62 15.78
N ALA A 116 -2.80 20.97 14.62
CA ALA A 116 -1.54 20.34 14.24
C ALA A 116 -0.61 21.43 13.67
N VAL A 117 0.70 21.24 13.78
CA VAL A 117 1.64 22.19 13.17
C VAL A 117 1.56 22.03 11.66
N VAL A 118 1.18 23.10 10.99
CA VAL A 118 1.11 23.12 9.53
C VAL A 118 2.50 23.37 8.97
N LEU A 119 3.07 22.38 8.29
CA LEU A 119 4.39 22.46 7.66
C LEU A 119 4.33 23.04 6.25
N LEU A 120 3.27 22.76 5.49
CA LEU A 120 3.09 23.20 4.12
C LEU A 120 1.61 23.37 3.80
N LYS A 121 1.26 24.41 3.04
CA LYS A 121 -0.07 24.56 2.40
C LYS A 121 0.14 24.79 0.91
N THR A 122 -0.62 24.08 0.07
CA THR A 122 -0.62 24.28 -1.38
C THR A 122 -2.01 24.01 -1.95
N LYS A 123 -2.25 24.53 -3.15
CA LYS A 123 -3.45 24.24 -3.94
C LYS A 123 -3.04 23.62 -5.26
N ILE A 124 -3.68 22.53 -5.60
CA ILE A 124 -3.46 21.81 -6.87
C ILE A 124 -4.84 21.56 -7.46
N ASP A 125 -5.13 22.20 -8.59
CA ASP A 125 -6.45 22.16 -9.23
C ASP A 125 -7.56 22.43 -8.20
N ALA A 126 -8.51 21.51 -8.02
CA ALA A 126 -9.57 21.61 -7.03
C ALA A 126 -9.16 21.11 -5.62
N LEU A 127 -7.90 20.73 -5.39
CA LEU A 127 -7.44 20.24 -4.10
C LEU A 127 -6.83 21.34 -3.24
N ASP A 128 -7.25 21.43 -1.99
CA ASP A 128 -6.57 22.14 -0.92
C ASP A 128 -5.77 21.13 -0.12
N ILE A 129 -4.44 21.27 -0.13
CA ILE A 129 -3.51 20.32 0.46
C ILE A 129 -2.76 20.98 1.61
N VAL A 130 -2.73 20.30 2.76
CA VAL A 130 -2.03 20.74 3.95
C VAL A 130 -1.17 19.59 4.47
N VAL A 131 0.13 19.85 4.70
CA VAL A 131 1.01 18.90 5.39
C VAL A 131 1.08 19.30 6.86
N LEU A 132 0.85 18.34 7.73
CA LEU A 132 0.72 18.48 9.17
C LEU A 132 1.80 17.66 9.87
N GLU A 133 2.31 18.18 10.98
CA GLU A 133 3.09 17.43 11.97
C GLU A 133 2.32 17.39 13.28
N GLY A 134 2.11 16.18 13.82
CA GLY A 134 1.42 16.01 15.11
C GLY A 134 1.17 14.56 15.47
N GLY A 135 0.87 14.30 16.73
CA GLY A 135 0.33 13.00 17.19
C GLY A 135 -1.06 12.76 16.62
N GLY A 136 -1.54 11.50 16.65
CA GLY A 136 -2.83 11.14 16.06
C GLY A 136 -4.00 11.94 16.63
N THR A 137 -4.02 12.20 17.94
CA THR A 137 -5.02 13.07 18.58
C THR A 137 -4.98 14.51 18.05
N ALA A 138 -3.79 15.10 17.88
CA ALA A 138 -3.64 16.47 17.38
C ALA A 138 -4.09 16.59 15.92
N VAL A 139 -3.70 15.63 15.07
CA VAL A 139 -4.14 15.54 13.66
C VAL A 139 -5.64 15.29 13.59
N GLY A 140 -6.18 14.43 14.42
CA GLY A 140 -7.62 14.16 14.50
C GLY A 140 -8.45 15.37 14.92
N ASN A 141 -7.96 16.17 15.88
CA ASN A 141 -8.61 17.42 16.28
C ASN A 141 -8.55 18.44 15.14
N TRP A 142 -7.36 18.65 14.56
CA TRP A 142 -7.19 19.51 13.41
C TRP A 142 -8.14 19.14 12.28
N ALA A 143 -8.25 17.86 11.95
CA ALA A 143 -9.12 17.36 10.89
C ALA A 143 -10.58 17.70 11.18
N ARG A 144 -11.08 17.46 12.40
CA ARG A 144 -12.46 17.81 12.78
C ARG A 144 -12.73 19.33 12.71
N GLU A 145 -11.76 20.13 13.18
CA GLU A 145 -11.83 21.59 13.15
C GLU A 145 -11.79 22.14 11.72
N HIS A 146 -11.26 21.35 10.76
CA HIS A 146 -11.21 21.68 9.34
C HIS A 146 -12.33 21.02 8.51
N GLY A 147 -13.38 20.52 9.16
CA GLY A 147 -14.57 19.98 8.50
C GLY A 147 -14.43 18.54 8.02
N PHE A 148 -13.38 17.81 8.41
CA PHE A 148 -13.27 16.38 8.15
C PHE A 148 -14.14 15.60 9.14
N PHE A 149 -14.98 14.73 8.64
CA PHE A 149 -15.73 13.80 9.47
C PHE A 149 -14.90 12.53 9.69
N LEU A 150 -14.37 12.37 10.90
CA LEU A 150 -13.54 11.21 11.22
C LEU A 150 -14.41 10.03 11.69
N PRO A 151 -14.22 8.83 11.14
CA PRO A 151 -14.88 7.62 11.61
C PRO A 151 -14.39 7.22 13.02
N PRO A 152 -15.12 6.30 13.72
CA PRO A 152 -14.81 5.93 15.11
C PRO A 152 -13.42 5.31 15.34
N ASP A 153 -12.87 4.63 14.34
CA ASP A 153 -11.54 4.00 14.35
C ASP A 153 -10.38 4.97 14.01
N ALA A 154 -10.70 6.21 13.61
CA ALA A 154 -9.67 7.19 13.24
C ALA A 154 -8.64 7.47 14.36
N PRO A 155 -8.97 7.57 15.65
CA PRO A 155 -7.96 7.79 16.70
C PRO A 155 -6.89 6.69 16.69
N GLU A 156 -7.30 5.42 16.68
CA GLU A 156 -6.37 4.28 16.67
C GLU A 156 -5.51 4.26 15.40
N VAL A 157 -6.11 4.47 14.24
CA VAL A 157 -5.40 4.47 12.96
C VAL A 157 -4.42 5.64 12.88
N LEU A 158 -4.79 6.84 13.31
CA LEU A 158 -3.90 8.00 13.29
C LEU A 158 -2.75 7.86 14.29
N ASP A 159 -2.99 7.29 15.48
CA ASP A 159 -1.95 7.01 16.48
C ASP A 159 -0.96 5.96 15.97
N PHE A 160 -1.44 4.89 15.32
CA PHE A 160 -0.59 3.90 14.64
C PHE A 160 0.40 4.52 13.66
N TYR A 161 0.00 5.56 12.93
CA TYR A 161 0.91 6.29 12.03
C TYR A 161 1.82 7.26 12.78
N ALA A 162 1.27 8.04 13.72
CA ALA A 162 2.01 9.05 14.45
C ALA A 162 3.19 8.48 15.26
N GLU A 163 3.09 7.25 15.76
CA GLU A 163 4.18 6.54 16.45
C GLU A 163 5.40 6.26 15.54
N ARG A 164 5.21 6.23 14.22
CA ARG A 164 6.24 5.92 13.23
C ARG A 164 6.74 7.14 12.50
N SER A 165 5.84 7.96 12.05
CA SER A 165 6.09 9.26 11.42
C SER A 165 4.92 10.19 11.74
N PRO A 166 5.11 11.26 12.51
CA PRO A 166 4.01 12.17 12.87
C PRO A 166 3.67 13.14 11.72
N ILE A 167 3.89 12.75 10.48
CA ILE A 167 3.69 13.59 9.29
C ILE A 167 2.49 13.08 8.50
N PHE A 168 1.54 13.98 8.25
CA PHE A 168 0.31 13.67 7.52
C PHE A 168 0.06 14.70 6.44
N MET A 169 -0.44 14.27 5.31
CA MET A 169 -0.97 15.14 4.26
C MET A 169 -2.50 15.06 4.30
N ALA A 170 -3.14 16.14 4.66
CA ALA A 170 -4.59 16.28 4.56
C ALA A 170 -4.93 16.95 3.22
N VAL A 171 -5.85 16.35 2.49
CA VAL A 171 -6.30 16.81 1.19
C VAL A 171 -7.80 17.03 1.24
N ARG A 172 -8.27 18.20 0.81
CA ARG A 172 -9.68 18.52 0.70
C ARG A 172 -9.98 18.95 -0.71
N PHE A 173 -11.08 18.45 -1.24
CA PHE A 173 -11.58 18.79 -2.55
C PHE A 173 -12.54 20.00 -2.48
N ASP A 174 -12.33 20.97 -3.35
CA ASP A 174 -13.13 22.18 -3.52
C ASP A 174 -13.92 22.09 -4.84
N ALA A 175 -15.20 21.74 -4.71
CA ALA A 175 -16.04 21.54 -5.88
C ALA A 175 -16.46 22.81 -6.58
N SER A 176 -16.55 23.92 -5.88
CA SER A 176 -16.83 25.18 -6.55
C SER A 176 -15.69 25.49 -7.52
N ARG A 177 -14.47 25.32 -7.05
CA ARG A 177 -13.28 25.50 -7.86
C ARG A 177 -13.15 24.44 -8.98
N ALA A 178 -13.55 23.18 -8.73
CA ALA A 178 -13.60 22.16 -9.76
C ALA A 178 -14.55 22.54 -10.88
N ALA A 179 -15.76 22.96 -10.56
CA ALA A 179 -16.75 23.42 -11.53
C ALA A 179 -16.28 24.64 -12.33
N GLU A 180 -15.60 25.62 -11.67
CA GLU A 180 -15.01 26.77 -12.33
C GLU A 180 -13.89 26.37 -13.32
N GLN A 181 -13.19 25.28 -13.06
CA GLN A 181 -12.12 24.75 -13.90
C GLN A 181 -12.61 23.74 -14.95
N GLY A 182 -13.90 23.42 -14.96
CA GLY A 182 -14.49 22.44 -15.86
C GLY A 182 -14.02 21.02 -15.57
N LEU A 183 -13.63 20.73 -14.31
CA LEU A 183 -13.27 19.39 -13.87
C LEU A 183 -14.56 18.63 -13.53
N ASP A 184 -14.71 17.49 -14.14
CA ASP A 184 -15.81 16.58 -13.87
C ASP A 184 -15.48 15.61 -12.71
N VAL A 185 -16.50 14.99 -12.10
CA VAL A 185 -16.34 13.94 -11.06
C VAL A 185 -15.64 12.74 -11.70
N GLY A 186 -14.53 12.31 -11.13
CA GLY A 186 -13.68 11.27 -11.68
C GLY A 186 -12.44 11.77 -12.40
N ASP A 187 -12.36 13.07 -12.74
CA ASP A 187 -11.12 13.66 -13.16
C ASP A 187 -10.11 13.56 -12.02
N GLY A 188 -9.25 12.54 -12.11
CA GLY A 188 -8.21 12.30 -11.11
C GLY A 188 -7.17 13.41 -11.12
N THR A 189 -7.06 14.19 -10.04
CA THR A 189 -5.95 15.13 -9.88
C THR A 189 -4.72 14.39 -9.35
N PRO A 190 -3.68 14.16 -10.19
CA PRO A 190 -2.46 13.50 -9.73
C PRO A 190 -1.66 14.46 -8.86
N VAL A 191 -1.24 13.96 -7.70
CA VAL A 191 -0.37 14.66 -6.74
C VAL A 191 0.95 13.92 -6.62
N HIS A 192 2.05 14.66 -6.76
CA HIS A 192 3.41 14.16 -6.60
C HIS A 192 4.02 14.75 -5.33
N VAL A 193 4.32 13.89 -4.38
CA VAL A 193 4.95 14.21 -3.10
C VAL A 193 6.40 13.74 -3.13
N VAL A 194 7.35 14.62 -2.83
CA VAL A 194 8.78 14.34 -2.83
C VAL A 194 9.27 14.30 -1.38
N ILE A 195 9.66 13.13 -0.90
CA ILE A 195 9.91 12.87 0.51
C ILE A 195 11.34 12.36 0.71
N PRO A 196 12.27 13.18 1.22
CA PRO A 196 13.56 12.67 1.69
C PRO A 196 13.35 11.71 2.86
N THR A 197 13.73 10.44 2.69
CA THR A 197 13.58 9.42 3.72
C THR A 197 14.57 8.27 3.53
N THR A 198 15.00 7.64 4.62
CA THR A 198 15.79 6.41 4.59
C THR A 198 14.93 5.15 4.73
N ASN A 199 13.66 5.31 5.06
CA ASN A 199 12.71 4.22 5.29
C ASN A 199 11.43 4.48 4.50
N PRO A 200 11.44 4.30 3.17
CA PRO A 200 10.25 4.49 2.35
C PRO A 200 9.18 3.44 2.68
N TRP A 201 7.92 3.85 2.63
CA TRP A 201 6.79 2.96 2.82
C TRP A 201 5.51 3.49 2.17
N VAL A 202 4.65 2.60 1.72
CA VAL A 202 3.32 2.94 1.19
C VAL A 202 2.27 2.68 2.26
N PRO A 203 1.43 3.68 2.60
CA PRO A 203 0.38 3.52 3.59
C PRO A 203 -0.74 2.64 3.04
N LEU A 204 -0.91 1.46 3.61
CA LEU A 204 -1.98 0.52 3.23
C LEU A 204 -3.07 0.43 4.29
N ARG A 205 -2.72 0.43 5.59
CA ARG A 205 -3.69 0.35 6.68
C ARG A 205 -4.73 1.48 6.63
N ILE A 206 -4.33 2.67 6.20
CA ILE A 206 -5.22 3.83 6.10
C ILE A 206 -6.38 3.61 5.14
N LEU A 207 -6.26 2.70 4.17
CA LEU A 207 -7.31 2.37 3.21
C LEU A 207 -8.53 1.73 3.87
N GLY A 208 -8.34 1.08 5.01
CA GLY A 208 -9.41 0.50 5.83
C GLY A 208 -10.12 1.49 6.74
N LEU A 209 -9.69 2.76 6.81
CA LEU A 209 -10.23 3.76 7.72
C LEU A 209 -11.74 3.95 7.52
N GLY A 210 -12.53 3.69 8.56
CA GLY A 210 -13.98 3.82 8.54
C GLY A 210 -14.72 2.71 7.80
N ALA A 211 -14.02 1.72 7.25
CA ALA A 211 -14.64 0.57 6.62
C ALA A 211 -15.04 -0.49 7.66
N THR A 212 -16.03 -1.32 7.33
CA THR A 212 -16.33 -2.52 8.13
C THR A 212 -15.23 -3.56 7.94
N ALA A 213 -14.98 -4.40 8.95
CA ALA A 213 -13.88 -5.38 8.90
C ALA A 213 -13.92 -6.30 7.67
N ASP A 214 -15.10 -6.64 7.17
CA ASP A 214 -15.29 -7.50 5.98
C ASP A 214 -15.29 -6.73 4.65
N ALA A 215 -15.17 -5.39 4.67
CA ALA A 215 -15.16 -4.59 3.44
C ALA A 215 -13.93 -4.94 2.59
N PRO A 216 -14.09 -5.18 1.27
CA PRO A 216 -12.97 -5.44 0.38
C PRO A 216 -12.15 -4.16 0.17
N ILE A 217 -10.84 -4.29 0.21
CA ILE A 217 -9.88 -3.22 -0.07
C ILE A 217 -8.97 -3.69 -1.21
N GLU A 218 -8.98 -2.96 -2.30
CA GLU A 218 -8.12 -3.22 -3.45
C GLU A 218 -7.18 -2.03 -3.70
N ALA A 219 -5.92 -2.33 -4.05
CA ALA A 219 -4.97 -1.31 -4.46
C ALA A 219 -3.94 -1.86 -5.45
N ASP A 220 -3.50 -0.99 -6.37
CA ASP A 220 -2.35 -1.21 -7.24
C ASP A 220 -1.18 -0.36 -6.75
N VAL A 221 -0.08 -1.01 -6.42
CA VAL A 221 1.14 -0.35 -5.94
C VAL A 221 2.27 -0.63 -6.92
N TYR A 222 2.77 0.42 -7.54
CA TYR A 222 3.91 0.39 -8.44
C TYR A 222 5.14 0.92 -7.72
N LEU A 223 6.19 0.09 -7.62
CA LEU A 223 7.49 0.51 -7.10
C LEU A 223 8.46 0.70 -8.27
N LEU A 224 9.17 1.82 -8.30
CA LEU A 224 10.31 2.05 -9.16
C LEU A 224 11.53 2.34 -8.29
N THR A 225 12.52 1.44 -8.30
CA THR A 225 13.66 1.49 -7.38
C THR A 225 14.98 1.30 -8.12
N ASP A 226 16.10 1.78 -7.56
CA ASP A 226 17.43 1.64 -8.15
C ASP A 226 17.91 0.18 -8.19
N LEU A 227 17.45 -0.65 -7.25
CA LEU A 227 17.76 -2.09 -7.15
C LEU A 227 16.47 -2.86 -6.92
N VAL A 228 16.52 -4.18 -7.01
CA VAL A 228 15.40 -5.05 -6.62
C VAL A 228 15.03 -4.75 -5.17
N PRO A 229 13.81 -4.28 -4.89
CA PRO A 229 13.43 -3.95 -3.52
C PRO A 229 13.16 -5.21 -2.70
N ALA A 230 13.59 -5.21 -1.45
CA ALA A 230 13.00 -6.08 -0.45
C ALA A 230 11.79 -5.37 0.18
N ILE A 231 10.72 -6.09 0.41
CA ILE A 231 9.45 -5.56 0.93
C ILE A 231 9.01 -6.30 2.19
N LEU A 232 8.31 -5.58 3.07
CA LEU A 232 7.70 -6.15 4.27
C LEU A 232 6.30 -5.54 4.46
N PRO A 233 5.25 -6.37 4.63
CA PRO A 233 5.25 -7.82 4.56
C PRO A 233 5.63 -8.34 3.16
N GLY A 234 6.10 -9.58 3.09
CA GLY A 234 6.42 -10.21 1.81
C GLY A 234 5.14 -10.50 1.01
N ALA A 235 5.16 -10.23 -0.29
CA ALA A 235 4.05 -10.56 -1.19
C ALA A 235 4.12 -12.02 -1.64
N VAL A 236 2.97 -12.61 -1.97
CA VAL A 236 2.86 -13.96 -2.51
C VAL A 236 2.69 -13.94 -4.04
N ALA A 237 3.13 -15.01 -4.72
CA ALA A 237 2.87 -15.13 -6.15
C ALA A 237 1.36 -15.37 -6.43
N PRO A 238 0.82 -14.90 -7.56
CA PRO A 238 -0.61 -15.02 -7.89
C PRO A 238 -1.15 -16.45 -7.88
N SER A 239 -0.29 -17.44 -8.17
CA SER A 239 -0.62 -18.88 -8.22
C SER A 239 -0.32 -19.62 -6.93
N SER A 240 0.06 -18.95 -5.84
CA SER A 240 0.40 -19.64 -4.58
C SER A 240 -0.86 -20.13 -3.86
N ALA A 241 -0.80 -21.32 -3.27
CA ALA A 241 -1.86 -21.85 -2.42
C ALA A 241 -2.13 -20.90 -1.21
N ALA A 242 -1.10 -20.23 -0.69
CA ALA A 242 -1.21 -19.27 0.40
C ALA A 242 -2.15 -18.08 0.07
N PHE A 243 -2.19 -17.65 -1.20
CA PHE A 243 -3.13 -16.62 -1.65
C PHE A 243 -4.57 -17.16 -1.68
N LEU A 244 -4.75 -18.38 -2.23
CA LEU A 244 -6.06 -19.01 -2.38
C LEU A 244 -6.70 -19.41 -1.05
N GLU A 245 -5.87 -19.76 -0.06
CA GLU A 245 -6.33 -20.21 1.26
C GLU A 245 -6.44 -19.07 2.28
N GLY A 246 -5.97 -17.85 1.97
CA GLY A 246 -5.96 -16.72 2.91
C GLY A 246 -5.07 -16.93 4.13
N THR A 247 -4.20 -17.95 4.11
CA THR A 247 -3.33 -18.35 5.25
C THR A 247 -1.92 -17.76 5.19
N GLY A 248 -1.66 -16.85 4.25
CA GLY A 248 -0.34 -16.23 4.07
C GLY A 248 0.01 -15.24 5.18
N THR A 249 1.31 -15.03 5.40
CA THR A 249 1.86 -14.01 6.31
C THR A 249 1.64 -12.56 5.80
N SER A 250 1.06 -12.41 4.63
CA SER A 250 0.75 -11.13 3.97
C SER A 250 -0.65 -11.20 3.38
N PRO A 251 -1.69 -10.98 4.19
CA PRO A 251 -3.07 -11.12 3.74
C PRO A 251 -3.35 -10.20 2.55
N GLY A 252 -3.59 -10.79 1.39
CA GLY A 252 -4.02 -10.10 0.18
C GLY A 252 -2.93 -9.36 -0.60
N LEU A 253 -1.65 -9.37 -0.23
CA LEU A 253 -0.59 -8.72 -1.00
C LEU A 253 0.03 -9.69 -2.02
N VAL A 254 -0.17 -9.43 -3.31
CA VAL A 254 0.24 -10.27 -4.44
C VAL A 254 1.32 -9.58 -5.26
N LEU A 255 2.43 -10.29 -5.54
CA LEU A 255 3.49 -9.85 -6.45
C LEU A 255 3.11 -10.24 -7.89
N GLU A 256 2.60 -9.28 -8.65
CA GLU A 256 2.20 -9.50 -10.04
C GLU A 256 3.39 -9.41 -11.02
N ARG A 257 4.33 -8.48 -10.78
CA ARG A 257 5.55 -8.32 -11.58
C ARG A 257 6.73 -7.88 -10.72
N SER A 258 7.93 -8.33 -11.10
CA SER A 258 9.21 -7.85 -10.57
C SER A 258 10.28 -8.03 -11.63
N GLU A 259 10.65 -6.95 -12.33
CA GLU A 259 11.51 -7.00 -13.52
C GLU A 259 12.27 -5.67 -13.71
N PRO A 260 13.37 -5.65 -14.47
CA PRO A 260 14.01 -4.40 -14.87
C PRO A 260 13.03 -3.52 -15.65
N ALA A 261 12.87 -2.26 -15.24
CA ALA A 261 12.07 -1.29 -15.97
C ALA A 261 12.64 -1.06 -17.37
N SER A 262 11.81 -1.18 -18.41
CA SER A 262 12.25 -0.99 -19.78
C SER A 262 12.66 0.48 -20.03
N THR A 263 13.63 0.69 -20.92
CA THR A 263 14.02 2.06 -21.31
C THR A 263 12.88 2.82 -21.99
N THR A 264 11.97 2.12 -22.66
CA THR A 264 10.75 2.70 -23.23
C THR A 264 9.84 3.21 -22.12
N LEU A 265 9.50 2.39 -21.12
CA LEU A 265 8.71 2.81 -19.97
C LEU A 265 9.32 4.03 -19.27
N LEU A 266 10.61 3.98 -18.95
CA LEU A 266 11.28 5.10 -18.27
C LEU A 266 11.32 6.37 -19.14
N THR A 267 11.47 6.26 -20.46
CA THR A 267 11.41 7.39 -21.39
C THR A 267 10.02 8.00 -21.43
N ASP A 268 9.01 7.16 -21.51
CA ASP A 268 7.62 7.56 -21.50
C ASP A 268 7.30 8.29 -20.19
N LEU A 269 7.53 7.69 -19.05
CA LEU A 269 7.29 8.30 -17.74
C LEU A 269 8.02 9.63 -17.57
N ARG A 270 9.27 9.73 -18.03
CA ARG A 270 10.08 10.97 -17.98
C ARG A 270 9.50 12.11 -18.81
N SER A 271 8.74 11.82 -19.84
CA SER A 271 8.09 12.84 -20.68
C SER A 271 6.88 13.47 -20.00
N ASP A 272 6.34 12.83 -18.97
CA ASP A 272 5.22 13.35 -18.21
C ASP A 272 5.66 14.47 -17.23
N LYS A 273 4.72 15.33 -16.88
CA LYS A 273 4.98 16.52 -16.06
C LYS A 273 5.46 16.13 -14.66
N GLY A 274 6.60 16.68 -14.27
CA GLY A 274 7.16 16.43 -12.93
C GLY A 274 7.97 15.12 -12.81
N MET A 275 8.09 14.31 -13.89
CA MET A 275 8.76 13.02 -13.88
C MET A 275 10.18 13.04 -14.45
N ASN A 276 10.72 14.21 -14.81
CA ASN A 276 12.05 14.36 -15.41
C ASN A 276 13.23 13.97 -14.50
N TRP A 277 12.99 13.77 -13.20
CA TRP A 277 13.96 13.28 -12.21
C TRP A 277 14.29 11.78 -12.38
N LEU A 278 13.39 10.98 -12.96
CA LEU A 278 13.62 9.55 -13.23
C LEU A 278 14.91 9.34 -14.05
N PRO A 279 15.74 8.33 -13.75
CA PRO A 279 16.83 7.90 -14.63
C PRO A 279 16.31 7.44 -15.99
N ARG A 280 17.17 7.47 -17.00
CA ARG A 280 16.82 6.96 -18.34
C ARG A 280 16.86 5.44 -18.44
N SER A 281 17.53 4.78 -17.50
CA SER A 281 17.70 3.34 -17.42
C SER A 281 18.14 2.94 -16.01
N GLY A 282 18.15 1.63 -15.73
CA GLY A 282 18.74 1.10 -14.50
C GLY A 282 17.81 1.18 -13.29
N MET A 283 16.50 1.26 -13.52
CA MET A 283 15.51 1.08 -12.44
C MET A 283 14.84 -0.29 -12.52
N TRP A 284 14.32 -0.74 -11.40
CA TRP A 284 13.54 -1.96 -11.24
C TRP A 284 12.08 -1.63 -11.05
N LEU A 285 11.20 -2.26 -11.83
CA LEU A 285 9.75 -2.16 -11.69
C LEU A 285 9.24 -3.34 -10.85
N THR A 286 8.49 -3.02 -9.80
CA THR A 286 7.71 -4.03 -9.05
C THR A 286 6.25 -3.59 -9.05
N TYR A 287 5.36 -4.47 -9.47
CA TYR A 287 3.93 -4.26 -9.37
C TYR A 287 3.33 -5.21 -8.35
N LEU A 288 2.69 -4.64 -7.36
CA LEU A 288 1.99 -5.33 -6.29
C LEU A 288 0.50 -5.01 -6.38
N ARG A 289 -0.32 -6.04 -6.27
CA ARG A 289 -1.76 -5.90 -6.11
C ARG A 289 -2.15 -6.25 -4.68
N LEU A 290 -2.86 -5.34 -4.04
CA LEU A 290 -3.54 -5.60 -2.79
C LEU A 290 -4.98 -6.04 -3.09
N ASP A 291 -5.38 -7.14 -2.46
CA ASP A 291 -6.73 -7.68 -2.47
C ASP A 291 -6.97 -8.27 -1.08
N SER A 292 -7.54 -7.48 -0.19
CA SER A 292 -7.63 -7.76 1.26
C SER A 292 -8.97 -7.33 1.82
N ARG A 293 -9.20 -7.65 3.09
CA ARG A 293 -10.31 -7.08 3.87
C ARG A 293 -9.77 -5.97 4.78
N ALA A 294 -10.60 -4.97 5.05
CA ALA A 294 -10.21 -3.87 5.93
C ALA A 294 -9.72 -4.33 7.30
N GLY A 295 -10.36 -5.35 7.90
CA GLY A 295 -9.98 -5.91 9.20
C GLY A 295 -8.64 -6.66 9.19
N ASP A 296 -8.19 -7.17 8.04
CA ASP A 296 -6.92 -7.87 7.89
C ASP A 296 -5.76 -6.90 7.58
N LEU A 297 -6.08 -5.66 7.20
CA LEU A 297 -5.12 -4.66 6.77
C LEU A 297 -4.52 -3.91 7.99
N THR A 298 -3.67 -4.58 8.73
CA THR A 298 -3.06 -4.08 9.98
C THR A 298 -1.63 -3.57 9.79
N TYR A 299 -1.15 -3.48 8.56
CA TYR A 299 0.22 -3.17 8.17
C TYR A 299 0.30 -2.16 7.02
N ASP A 300 1.50 -1.64 6.79
CA ASP A 300 1.88 -0.89 5.60
C ASP A 300 2.99 -1.60 4.83
N LEU A 301 3.22 -1.19 3.59
CA LEU A 301 4.28 -1.75 2.76
C LEU A 301 5.59 -1.01 3.01
N ALA A 302 6.47 -1.55 3.84
CA ALA A 302 7.83 -1.04 3.99
C ALA A 302 8.73 -1.53 2.85
N ILE A 303 9.63 -0.67 2.39
CA ILE A 303 10.48 -0.89 1.24
C ILE A 303 11.95 -0.69 1.63
N ASP A 304 12.80 -1.69 1.37
CA ASP A 304 14.24 -1.50 1.33
C ASP A 304 14.73 -1.54 -0.12
N ALA A 305 15.11 -0.40 -0.63
CA ALA A 305 15.66 -0.23 -1.97
C ALA A 305 17.19 -0.07 -1.97
N SER A 306 17.86 -0.28 -0.82
CA SER A 306 19.32 -0.20 -0.67
C SER A 306 20.06 -1.45 -1.16
N GLY A 307 19.33 -2.54 -1.39
CA GLY A 307 19.89 -3.85 -1.69
C GLY A 307 20.36 -4.64 -0.47
N ALA A 308 20.18 -4.12 0.75
CA ALA A 308 20.52 -4.82 2.00
C ALA A 308 19.53 -5.94 2.34
N GLY A 309 18.33 -5.93 1.73
CA GLY A 309 17.29 -6.94 1.94
C GLY A 309 16.64 -6.88 3.33
N GLN A 310 16.65 -5.71 3.97
CA GLN A 310 16.19 -5.52 5.35
C GLN A 310 15.18 -4.36 5.45
N PRO A 311 13.95 -4.52 4.94
CA PRO A 311 12.90 -3.52 5.12
C PRO A 311 12.57 -3.36 6.61
N SER A 312 12.26 -2.14 7.02
CA SER A 312 12.04 -1.78 8.43
C SER A 312 10.68 -2.34 8.94
N PRO A 313 10.66 -3.24 9.95
CA PRO A 313 9.39 -3.67 10.57
C PRO A 313 8.62 -2.48 11.16
N ARG A 314 9.33 -1.51 11.73
CA ARG A 314 8.69 -0.28 12.22
C ARG A 314 8.00 0.50 11.10
N ALA A 315 8.63 0.62 9.92
CA ALA A 315 8.01 1.27 8.77
C ALA A 315 6.76 0.52 8.28
N ALA A 316 6.76 -0.82 8.36
CA ALA A 316 5.61 -1.65 8.07
C ALA A 316 4.51 -1.60 9.16
N GLY A 317 4.77 -0.99 10.33
CA GLY A 317 3.87 -1.05 11.48
C GLY A 317 3.76 -2.45 12.08
N MET A 318 4.75 -3.30 11.83
CA MET A 318 4.83 -4.65 12.33
C MET A 318 5.73 -4.72 13.58
N PRO A 319 5.47 -5.64 14.53
CA PRO A 319 6.38 -5.85 15.65
C PRO A 319 7.77 -6.19 15.10
N ALA A 320 8.81 -5.63 15.72
CA ALA A 320 10.18 -6.03 15.42
C ALA A 320 10.27 -7.55 15.55
N ALA A 321 10.80 -8.22 14.53
CA ALA A 321 11.10 -9.64 14.66
C ALA A 321 11.97 -9.77 15.90
N THR A 322 11.45 -10.39 16.96
CA THR A 322 12.28 -10.83 18.06
C THR A 322 13.34 -11.71 17.40
N ARG A 323 14.57 -11.21 17.31
CA ARG A 323 15.70 -12.12 17.11
C ARG A 323 15.48 -13.18 18.17
N GLY A 324 15.21 -14.40 17.74
CA GLY A 324 15.09 -15.53 18.64
C GLY A 324 16.31 -15.45 19.56
N GLY A 325 16.12 -14.85 20.73
CA GLY A 325 17.10 -14.87 21.77
C GLY A 325 17.37 -16.35 21.91
N ASP A 326 18.61 -16.73 21.89
CA ASP A 326 19.13 -18.04 22.14
C ASP A 326 18.12 -18.88 22.98
N GLU A 327 17.12 -19.45 22.30
CA GLU A 327 16.32 -20.52 22.89
C GLU A 327 17.32 -21.63 23.01
N GLY A 328 18.04 -21.56 24.11
CA GLY A 328 18.95 -22.60 24.55
C GLY A 328 18.21 -23.89 24.38
N ILE A 329 18.78 -24.80 23.60
CA ILE A 329 18.23 -26.08 23.19
C ILE A 329 17.35 -26.58 24.34
N GLY A 330 16.02 -26.44 24.21
CA GLY A 330 15.09 -26.77 25.27
C GLY A 330 15.31 -28.23 25.70
N PRO A 331 14.82 -28.67 26.84
CA PRO A 331 15.13 -30.00 27.43
C PRO A 331 14.92 -31.14 26.40
N PHE A 332 14.09 -30.97 25.41
CA PHE A 332 13.92 -31.91 24.31
C PHE A 332 15.07 -31.90 23.29
N GLY A 333 15.66 -30.73 23.00
CA GLY A 333 16.82 -30.62 22.09
C GLY A 333 18.10 -31.23 22.71
N THR A 334 18.33 -30.96 24.00
CA THR A 334 19.44 -31.60 24.73
C THR A 334 19.25 -33.11 24.85
N ALA A 335 18.02 -33.60 25.05
CA ALA A 335 17.72 -35.03 25.08
C ALA A 335 18.01 -35.69 23.72
N LEU A 336 17.75 -35.04 22.59
CA LEU A 336 18.03 -35.56 21.25
C LEU A 336 19.56 -35.67 21.00
N TRP A 337 20.33 -34.68 21.41
CA TRP A 337 21.79 -34.71 21.28
C TRP A 337 22.44 -35.77 22.17
N VAL A 338 21.95 -35.93 23.41
CA VAL A 338 22.41 -36.97 24.34
C VAL A 338 22.04 -38.36 23.80
N ALA A 339 20.84 -38.55 23.28
CA ALA A 339 20.41 -39.81 22.67
C ALA A 339 21.25 -40.18 21.43
N SER A 340 21.55 -39.22 20.58
CA SER A 340 22.40 -39.42 19.40
C SER A 340 23.85 -39.75 19.77
N ALA A 341 24.39 -39.10 20.81
CA ALA A 341 25.73 -39.39 21.32
C ALA A 341 25.81 -40.78 21.96
N MET A 342 24.77 -41.20 22.73
CA MET A 342 24.71 -42.55 23.29
C MET A 342 24.62 -43.65 22.23
N LEU A 343 23.84 -43.47 21.18
CA LEU A 343 23.74 -44.41 20.07
C LEU A 343 25.07 -44.54 19.32
N GLY A 344 25.77 -43.43 19.12
CA GLY A 344 27.13 -43.43 18.54
C GLY A 344 28.12 -44.19 19.41
N LEU A 345 28.08 -44.01 20.73
CA LEU A 345 28.98 -44.70 21.67
C LEU A 345 28.72 -46.23 21.73
N LEU A 346 27.43 -46.63 21.76
CA LEU A 346 27.02 -48.04 21.72
C LEU A 346 27.47 -48.72 20.39
N GLY A 347 27.33 -48.00 19.28
CA GLY A 347 27.86 -48.49 17.96
C GLY A 347 29.36 -48.68 17.96
N LEU A 348 30.11 -47.78 18.61
CA LEU A 348 31.58 -47.87 18.71
C LEU A 348 32.02 -49.04 19.58
N ILE A 349 31.35 -49.26 20.73
CA ILE A 349 31.60 -50.40 21.65
C ILE A 349 31.32 -51.70 20.92
N GLY A 350 30.20 -51.84 20.22
CA GLY A 350 29.87 -53.05 19.45
C GLY A 350 30.85 -53.35 18.34
N ALA A 351 31.40 -52.32 17.68
CA ALA A 351 32.45 -52.49 16.66
C ALA A 351 33.79 -52.93 17.25
N LEU A 352 34.12 -52.41 18.44
CA LEU A 352 35.37 -52.83 19.17
C LEU A 352 35.28 -54.26 19.68
N GLU A 353 34.11 -54.70 20.17
CA GLU A 353 33.90 -56.08 20.59
C GLU A 353 33.97 -57.06 19.41
N ARG A 354 33.33 -56.74 18.27
CA ARG A 354 33.48 -57.56 17.06
C ARG A 354 34.92 -57.69 16.59
N ARG A 355 35.76 -56.67 16.70
CA ARG A 355 37.22 -56.75 16.41
C ARG A 355 38.01 -57.61 17.41
N ARG A 356 37.57 -57.64 18.68
CA ARG A 356 38.18 -58.55 19.68
C ARG A 356 37.86 -60.00 19.39
N PHE A 357 36.64 -60.35 19.05
CA PHE A 357 36.22 -61.70 18.70
C PHE A 357 36.94 -62.23 17.44
N HIS A 358 37.19 -61.42 16.44
CA HIS A 358 37.95 -61.79 15.25
C HIS A 358 39.42 -61.95 15.50
N ARG A 359 39.98 -61.38 16.57
CA ARG A 359 41.41 -61.58 16.92
C ARG A 359 41.66 -62.76 17.85
N ALA A 360 40.67 -63.37 18.41
CA ALA A 360 40.75 -64.55 19.27
C ALA A 360 40.44 -65.86 18.52
N ALA A 361 40.17 -65.81 17.24
CA ALA A 361 39.81 -66.95 16.39
C ALA A 361 40.84 -67.17 15.27
N ILE A 362 42.10 -66.68 15.44
CA ILE A 362 43.30 -67.02 14.70
C ILE A 362 44.35 -67.35 15.76
#